data_0544fc828b119bc097a5df36990bd265
#
_entry.id   0544fc828b119bc097a5df36990bd265
#
_cell.length_a   1.000
_cell.length_b   1.000
_cell.length_c   1.000
_cell.angle_alpha   90.00
_cell.angle_beta   90.00
_cell.angle_gamma   90.00
#
_symmetry.space_group_name_H-M   'P 1'
#
loop_
_entity.id
_entity.type
_entity.pdbx_description
1 polymer ?
#
loop_
_entity_poly.entity_id
_entity_poly.type
_entity_poly.pdbx_seq_one_letter_code
_entity_poly.pdbx_strand_id
1 'polypeptide(L)'
;MKKLMLLTLAVLVGAVVMIAGCTSSTPSPSSSPQISTASQNSISMKGLAFNPSALTISKGANVTWTNDDSTTHTVTSDTGAFESGNLSPSNSFTHQFNETGTFPYHCTIHPSMKGTITVQ
;
A
#
# COMPACT_ATOMS: atom_id res chain seq x y z
N MET A 1 -47.12 16.08 -68.46
CA MET A 1 -46.41 16.36 -68.35
C MET A 1 -45.87 16.68 -67.15
N LYS A 2 -45.29 16.59 -66.59
CA LYS A 2 -44.67 16.85 -65.88
C LYS A 2 -44.21 16.91 -64.83
N LYS A 3 -43.64 16.82 -64.34
CA LYS A 3 -42.97 17.03 -63.76
C LYS A 3 -42.54 17.21 -62.70
N LEU A 4 -42.03 17.08 -62.02
CA LEU A 4 -41.43 17.32 -61.39
C LEU A 4 -40.89 17.29 -60.48
N MET A 5 -40.50 17.27 -60.05
CA MET A 5 -39.67 17.52 -59.48
C MET A 5 -39.38 17.81 -58.38
N LEU A 6 -38.98 17.65 -57.89
CA LEU A 6 -38.44 18.01 -57.14
C LEU A 6 -37.92 17.84 -56.18
N LEU A 7 -37.42 17.67 -55.82
CA LEU A 7 -36.75 17.84 -55.28
C LEU A 7 -36.23 17.96 -54.32
N THR A 8 -35.99 17.83 -53.90
CA THR A 8 -35.26 18.22 -53.34
C THR A 8 -34.92 18.26 -52.30
N LEU A 9 -34.41 18.17 -51.85
CA LEU A 9 -33.78 18.50 -51.21
C LEU A 9 -33.43 18.48 -50.16
N ALA A 10 -33.23 18.30 -49.82
CA ALA A 10 -32.88 18.33 -49.01
C ALA A 10 -32.17 18.36 -48.23
N VAL A 11 -31.87 18.35 -47.96
CA VAL A 11 -31.17 18.50 -47.33
C VAL A 11 -30.68 18.45 -46.37
N LEU A 12 -30.29 18.34 -46.14
CA LEU A 12 -29.64 18.53 -45.52
C LEU A 12 -29.24 18.66 -44.52
N VAL A 13 -29.14 18.76 -44.18
CA VAL A 13 -28.78 19.03 -43.25
C VAL A 13 -28.40 18.61 -42.36
N GLY A 14 -27.84 18.22 -42.26
CA GLY A 14 -27.29 17.86 -41.50
C GLY A 14 -26.62 18.21 -40.59
N ALA A 15 -26.71 18.46 -40.00
CA ALA A 15 -26.33 18.69 -39.05
C ALA A 15 -25.79 18.16 -38.18
N VAL A 16 -25.19 18.05 -38.01
CA VAL A 16 -24.50 17.80 -37.38
C VAL A 16 -24.09 18.09 -36.33
N VAL A 17 -24.11 17.81 -35.70
CA VAL A 17 -23.87 17.95 -34.65
C VAL A 17 -23.13 17.28 -33.95
N MET A 18 -22.38 17.50 -33.78
CA MET A 18 -21.58 17.02 -33.08
C MET A 18 -21.42 17.33 -31.95
N ILE A 19 -21.54 16.95 -31.37
CA ILE A 19 -21.34 16.96 -30.26
C ILE A 19 -20.52 16.34 -29.77
N ALA A 20 -19.79 16.77 -29.60
CA ALA A 20 -18.86 16.41 -28.83
C ALA A 20 -19.40 16.02 -27.58
N GLY A 21 -19.47 14.93 -27.49
CA GLY A 21 -19.67 14.41 -26.24
C GLY A 21 -18.39 14.62 -25.53
N CYS A 22 -18.38 15.55 -24.78
CA CYS A 22 -17.48 15.43 -23.69
C CYS A 22 -17.94 14.24 -22.94
N THR A 23 -17.40 13.24 -23.32
CA THR A 23 -17.36 12.21 -22.37
C THR A 23 -16.42 12.74 -21.35
N SER A 24 -16.94 13.30 -20.41
CA SER A 24 -16.27 13.22 -19.18
C SER A 24 -16.27 11.74 -18.89
N SER A 25 -15.32 11.10 -19.36
CA SER A 25 -14.92 9.93 -18.70
C SER A 25 -14.51 10.43 -17.35
N THR A 26 -15.38 10.31 -16.45
CA THR A 26 -14.97 10.19 -15.11
C THR A 26 -13.90 9.14 -15.13
N PRO A 27 -12.72 9.45 -14.79
CA PRO A 27 -11.82 8.39 -14.45
C PRO A 27 -12.52 7.70 -13.32
N SER A 28 -13.02 6.58 -13.60
CA SER A 28 -13.20 5.61 -12.58
C SER A 28 -11.95 5.69 -11.75
N PRO A 29 -12.07 5.85 -10.47
CA PRO A 29 -10.91 5.65 -9.67
C PRO A 29 -10.51 4.23 -9.96
N SER A 30 -9.65 4.11 -10.91
CA SER A 30 -8.84 2.97 -10.96
C SER A 30 -8.21 2.97 -9.59
N SER A 31 -8.71 2.14 -8.74
CA SER A 31 -7.92 1.73 -7.63
C SER A 31 -6.72 1.05 -8.27
N SER A 32 -5.85 1.87 -8.77
CA SER A 32 -4.48 1.47 -8.86
C SER A 32 -4.20 0.84 -7.53
N PRO A 33 -3.74 -0.39 -7.50
CA PRO A 33 -3.20 -0.86 -6.26
C PRO A 33 -2.19 0.21 -5.91
N GLN A 34 -2.53 0.96 -4.92
CA GLN A 34 -1.57 1.78 -4.29
C GLN A 34 -0.46 0.83 -3.97
N ILE A 35 0.59 0.98 -4.71
CA ILE A 35 1.84 0.42 -4.26
C ILE A 35 2.01 1.13 -2.94
N SER A 36 1.69 0.42 -1.90
CA SER A 36 2.00 0.89 -0.57
C SER A 36 3.47 1.14 -0.64
N THR A 37 3.80 2.39 -0.76
CA THR A 37 5.18 2.79 -0.70
C THR A 37 5.72 2.13 0.56
N ALA A 38 6.85 1.53 0.40
CA ALA A 38 7.50 0.77 1.46
C ALA A 38 7.61 1.54 2.79
N SER A 39 7.26 2.80 2.81
CA SER A 39 7.33 3.62 4.01
C SER A 39 6.15 3.45 4.95
N GLN A 40 5.08 2.80 4.53
CA GLN A 40 3.91 2.60 5.41
C GLN A 40 4.04 1.40 6.33
N ASN A 41 4.90 0.46 6.00
CA ASN A 41 5.12 -0.73 6.80
C ASN A 41 6.54 -0.72 7.40
N SER A 42 6.96 0.43 7.89
CA SER A 42 8.27 0.63 8.48
C SER A 42 8.13 0.88 9.98
N ILE A 43 8.99 0.25 10.73
CA ILE A 43 9.06 0.41 12.18
C ILE A 43 10.47 0.83 12.56
N SER A 44 10.58 1.94 13.25
CA SER A 44 11.84 2.44 13.79
C SER A 44 12.04 1.87 15.19
N MET A 45 13.24 1.38 15.46
CA MET A 45 13.68 1.03 16.80
C MET A 45 14.47 2.19 17.36
N LYS A 46 13.85 2.96 18.25
CA LYS A 46 14.46 4.16 18.81
C LYS A 46 13.96 4.42 20.22
N GLY A 47 14.87 4.83 21.09
CA GLY A 47 14.54 5.09 22.49
C GLY A 47 14.13 3.85 23.22
N LEU A 48 14.72 2.71 22.91
CA LEU A 48 14.39 1.41 23.49
C LEU A 48 12.92 1.04 23.27
N ALA A 49 12.38 1.37 22.10
CA ALA A 49 10.99 1.10 21.76
C ALA A 49 10.84 0.85 20.24
N PHE A 50 9.82 0.09 19.88
CA PHE A 50 9.37 -0.03 18.49
C PHE A 50 8.39 1.10 18.17
N ASN A 51 8.60 1.82 17.08
CA ASN A 51 7.76 2.95 16.68
C ASN A 51 7.30 2.79 15.22
N PRO A 52 6.03 2.55 14.99
CA PRO A 52 4.97 2.32 15.98
C PRO A 52 5.10 0.94 16.66
N SER A 53 4.57 0.83 17.86
CA SER A 53 4.58 -0.44 18.59
C SER A 53 3.48 -1.40 18.13
N ALA A 54 2.50 -0.91 17.41
CA ALA A 54 1.42 -1.70 16.82
C ALA A 54 1.22 -1.27 15.37
N LEU A 55 1.21 -2.24 14.47
CA LEU A 55 1.04 -1.99 13.04
C LEU A 55 0.09 -3.02 12.46
N THR A 56 -0.88 -2.55 11.66
CA THR A 56 -1.80 -3.40 10.93
C THR A 56 -1.43 -3.37 9.45
N ILE A 57 -1.32 -4.54 8.86
CA ILE A 57 -0.92 -4.71 7.46
C ILE A 57 -1.82 -5.71 6.76
N SER A 58 -1.78 -5.72 5.43
CA SER A 58 -2.46 -6.73 4.62
C SER A 58 -1.59 -7.97 4.46
N LYS A 59 -2.24 -9.11 4.30
CA LYS A 59 -1.56 -10.38 4.01
C LYS A 59 -0.67 -10.23 2.77
N GLY A 60 0.54 -10.72 2.86
CA GLY A 60 1.55 -10.65 1.80
C GLY A 60 2.42 -9.40 1.86
N ALA A 61 2.16 -8.49 2.78
CA ALA A 61 2.95 -7.28 2.91
C ALA A 61 4.28 -7.53 3.62
N ASN A 62 5.26 -6.71 3.30
CA ASN A 62 6.54 -6.70 3.98
C ASN A 62 6.52 -5.65 5.08
N VAL A 63 7.16 -5.95 6.19
CA VAL A 63 7.46 -4.97 7.24
C VAL A 63 8.97 -4.87 7.37
N THR A 64 9.47 -3.65 7.48
CA THR A 64 10.88 -3.37 7.67
C THR A 64 11.10 -2.69 9.02
N TRP A 65 11.95 -3.28 9.83
CA TRP A 65 12.43 -2.68 11.08
C TRP A 65 13.80 -2.09 10.84
N THR A 66 14.03 -0.88 11.31
CA THR A 66 15.33 -0.21 11.22
C THR A 66 15.78 0.21 12.61
N ASN A 67 17.02 -0.10 12.94
CA ASN A 67 17.62 0.29 14.20
C ASN A 67 18.15 1.72 14.12
N ASP A 68 17.37 2.64 14.65
CA ASP A 68 17.71 4.06 14.72
C ASP A 68 18.28 4.46 16.08
N ASP A 69 18.59 3.48 16.93
CA ASP A 69 19.27 3.67 18.19
C ASP A 69 20.79 3.49 18.03
N SER A 70 21.51 3.88 19.05
CA SER A 70 22.97 3.67 19.15
C SER A 70 23.34 2.31 19.74
N THR A 71 22.36 1.52 20.16
CA THR A 71 22.57 0.21 20.77
C THR A 71 22.04 -0.89 19.84
N THR A 72 22.51 -2.11 20.04
CA THR A 72 22.04 -3.27 19.28
C THR A 72 20.66 -3.71 19.77
N HIS A 73 19.79 -4.08 18.84
CA HIS A 73 18.45 -4.62 19.09
C HIS A 73 18.22 -5.92 18.35
N THR A 74 17.14 -6.62 18.67
CA THR A 74 16.62 -7.74 17.89
C THR A 74 15.13 -7.54 17.62
N VAL A 75 14.64 -8.24 16.59
CA VAL A 75 13.21 -8.37 16.32
C VAL A 75 12.90 -9.86 16.35
N THR A 76 12.30 -10.31 17.44
CA THR A 76 12.07 -11.72 17.68
C THR A 76 10.60 -11.99 17.97
N SER A 77 9.96 -12.79 17.13
CA SER A 77 8.56 -13.19 17.32
C SER A 77 8.40 -14.02 18.57
N ASP A 78 7.35 -13.75 19.36
CA ASP A 78 7.04 -14.52 20.55
C ASP A 78 6.61 -15.96 20.20
N THR A 79 6.17 -16.20 18.98
CA THR A 79 5.73 -17.51 18.50
C THR A 79 6.74 -18.20 17.59
N GLY A 80 7.89 -17.57 17.36
CA GLY A 80 8.93 -18.13 16.50
C GLY A 80 8.67 -17.96 15.01
N ALA A 81 7.76 -17.09 14.62
CA ALA A 81 7.42 -16.88 13.21
C ALA A 81 8.54 -16.16 12.43
N PHE A 82 9.33 -15.34 13.12
CA PHE A 82 10.46 -14.62 12.52
C PHE A 82 11.47 -14.23 13.58
N GLU A 83 12.71 -14.03 13.15
CA GLU A 83 13.80 -13.57 13.99
C GLU A 83 14.85 -12.85 13.15
N SER A 84 15.27 -11.69 13.61
CA SER A 84 16.24 -10.87 12.86
C SER A 84 17.68 -11.19 13.24
N GLY A 85 17.92 -11.77 14.39
CA GLY A 85 19.24 -11.74 15.01
C GLY A 85 19.60 -10.32 15.45
N ASN A 86 20.87 -10.12 15.73
CA ASN A 86 21.37 -8.82 16.20
C ASN A 86 21.39 -7.77 15.09
N LEU A 87 20.69 -6.69 15.32
CA LEU A 87 20.69 -5.52 14.43
C LEU A 87 21.51 -4.41 15.08
N SER A 88 22.69 -4.16 14.56
CA SER A 88 23.54 -3.04 14.96
C SER A 88 22.89 -1.72 14.54
N PRO A 89 23.34 -0.58 15.09
CA PRO A 89 22.83 0.72 14.66
C PRO A 89 22.84 0.88 13.14
N SER A 90 21.75 1.42 12.62
CA SER A 90 21.50 1.63 11.19
C SER A 90 21.19 0.38 10.38
N ASN A 91 21.21 -0.80 10.98
CA ASN A 91 20.84 -2.02 10.29
C ASN A 91 19.32 -2.20 10.26
N SER A 92 18.87 -2.92 9.24
CA SER A 92 17.45 -3.19 9.04
C SER A 92 17.19 -4.67 8.85
N PHE A 93 15.96 -5.07 9.16
CA PHE A 93 15.43 -6.41 8.95
C PHE A 93 14.07 -6.30 8.27
N THR A 94 13.81 -7.14 7.28
CA THR A 94 12.53 -7.16 6.57
C THR A 94 11.95 -8.56 6.62
N HIS A 95 10.65 -8.66 6.93
CA HIS A 95 9.91 -9.91 6.93
C HIS A 95 8.59 -9.76 6.18
N GLN A 96 8.25 -10.77 5.37
CA GLN A 96 6.98 -10.83 4.66
C GLN A 96 5.97 -11.65 5.44
N PHE A 97 4.77 -11.09 5.64
CA PHE A 97 3.70 -11.76 6.37
C PHE A 97 2.71 -12.40 5.41
N ASN A 98 2.79 -13.71 5.25
CA ASN A 98 1.95 -14.46 4.31
C ASN A 98 0.74 -15.12 4.98
N GLU A 99 0.55 -14.90 6.25
CA GLU A 99 -0.56 -15.47 7.01
C GLU A 99 -1.27 -14.37 7.80
N THR A 100 -2.59 -14.48 7.89
CA THR A 100 -3.38 -13.55 8.71
C THR A 100 -3.25 -13.92 10.19
N GLY A 101 -3.36 -12.94 11.05
CA GLY A 101 -3.29 -13.16 12.50
C GLY A 101 -2.57 -12.04 13.21
N THR A 102 -2.29 -12.30 14.48
CA THR A 102 -1.60 -11.36 15.36
C THR A 102 -0.24 -11.93 15.72
N PHE A 103 0.79 -11.15 15.50
CA PHE A 103 2.18 -11.55 15.68
C PHE A 103 2.86 -10.63 16.70
N PRO A 104 2.82 -10.99 18.00
CA PRO A 104 3.57 -10.25 19.01
C PRO A 104 5.06 -10.56 18.87
N TYR A 105 5.86 -9.58 19.18
CA TYR A 105 7.31 -9.71 19.11
C TYR A 105 7.99 -8.81 20.14
N HIS A 106 9.26 -9.07 20.39
CA HIS A 106 10.06 -8.31 21.37
C HIS A 106 11.52 -8.25 20.96
N CYS A 107 12.28 -7.43 21.66
CA CYS A 107 13.74 -7.43 21.60
C CYS A 107 14.29 -8.33 22.71
N THR A 108 15.13 -9.30 22.34
CA THR A 108 15.70 -10.23 23.33
C THR A 108 16.72 -9.57 24.24
N ILE A 109 17.35 -8.49 23.78
CA ILE A 109 18.36 -7.75 24.57
C ILE A 109 17.67 -6.81 25.55
N HIS A 110 16.51 -6.27 25.18
CA HIS A 110 15.72 -5.35 25.98
C HIS A 110 14.27 -5.85 26.06
N PRO A 111 13.96 -6.81 26.96
CA PRO A 111 12.67 -7.49 26.97
C PRO A 111 11.45 -6.58 27.21
N SER A 112 11.65 -5.38 27.72
CA SER A 112 10.57 -4.40 27.86
C SER A 112 10.15 -3.79 26.52
N MET A 113 10.97 -3.94 25.49
CA MET A 113 10.75 -3.42 24.16
C MET A 113 9.91 -4.42 23.38
N LYS A 114 8.62 -4.11 23.21
CA LYS A 114 7.63 -5.02 22.61
C LYS A 114 6.84 -4.34 21.52
N GLY A 115 6.38 -5.15 20.57
CA GLY A 115 5.51 -4.69 19.49
C GLY A 115 4.56 -5.79 19.03
N THR A 116 3.64 -5.42 18.14
CA THR A 116 2.65 -6.35 17.59
C THR A 116 2.35 -5.98 16.14
N ILE A 117 2.38 -6.98 15.27
CA ILE A 117 1.90 -6.86 13.90
C ILE A 117 0.55 -7.58 13.80
N THR A 118 -0.44 -6.92 13.25
CA THR A 118 -1.74 -7.54 12.91
C THR A 118 -1.85 -7.63 11.40
N VAL A 119 -2.11 -8.83 10.89
CA VAL A 119 -2.22 -9.11 9.46
C VAL A 119 -3.66 -9.46 9.12
N GLN A 120 -4.25 -8.75 8.15
CA GLN A 120 -5.63 -8.92 7.71
C GLN A 120 -5.71 -9.39 6.25
#